data_85a033be7fe501362ec67e2928a49702
#
_entry.id   85a033be7fe501362ec67e2928a49702
#
_cell.length_a   1.000
_cell.length_b   1.000
_cell.length_c   1.000
_cell.angle_alpha   90.00
_cell.angle_beta   90.00
_cell.angle_gamma   90.00
#
_symmetry.space_group_name_H-M   'P 1'
#
loop_
_entity.id
_entity.type
_entity.pdbx_description
1 polymer ?
#
loop_
_entity_poly.entity_id
_entity_poly.type
_entity_poly.pdbx_seq_one_letter_code
_entity_poly.pdbx_strand_id
1 'polypeptide(L)'
;MEFNRPQIDVGIFTNRIEAMKAFYGENLGLQFESEMPVGGGFKQHRYIANGSIIKLMESRDPLPRRHPGGYETLIIATDKVTQPEALNDPDGNTIELVPPGRDDVNQIEVRLGVSDVDVFDDFYTKAASGKGIGGHRYKIGETIFATFRHPLARRVKPAPFPALLDVVKAMAALGIRYVTLQVKNCDEAFKEFTAAGAPVGVMPANFSNVVRVAFVRDPDGNFIELAQRPI
;
A
#
# COMPACT_ATOMS: atom_id res chain seq x y z
N MET A 1 3.80 -11.40 14.01
CA MET A 1 4.44 -11.18 12.67
C MET A 1 5.76 -10.44 12.83
N GLU A 2 6.82 -10.86 12.16
CA GLU A 2 8.13 -10.19 12.18
C GLU A 2 8.42 -9.51 10.84
N PHE A 3 8.80 -8.24 10.90
CA PHE A 3 9.19 -7.48 9.71
C PHE A 3 10.66 -7.73 9.36
N ASN A 4 10.95 -7.90 8.08
CA ASN A 4 12.30 -7.80 7.53
C ASN A 4 12.72 -6.33 7.42
N ARG A 5 11.76 -5.47 7.08
CA ARG A 5 11.89 -4.01 7.05
C ARG A 5 10.60 -3.39 7.61
N PRO A 6 10.69 -2.50 8.61
CA PRO A 6 9.50 -1.95 9.27
C PRO A 6 8.74 -0.88 8.46
N GLN A 7 9.33 -0.39 7.35
CA GLN A 7 8.66 0.55 6.45
C GLN A 7 7.79 -0.22 5.46
N ILE A 8 6.55 0.24 5.29
CA ILE A 8 5.55 -0.36 4.41
C ILE A 8 5.58 0.34 3.05
N ASP A 9 5.59 -0.44 1.96
CA ASP A 9 5.57 0.11 0.61
C ASP A 9 4.14 0.36 0.12
N VAL A 10 4.00 1.27 -0.85
CA VAL A 10 2.71 1.67 -1.42
C VAL A 10 2.72 1.45 -2.93
N GLY A 11 1.71 0.76 -3.45
CA GLY A 11 1.55 0.51 -4.89
C GLY A 11 0.49 1.39 -5.52
N ILE A 12 0.87 2.14 -6.56
CA ILE A 12 0.05 3.10 -7.29
C ILE A 12 0.02 2.70 -8.77
N PHE A 13 -1.15 2.42 -9.31
CA PHE A 13 -1.31 2.05 -10.72
C PHE A 13 -1.58 3.29 -11.58
N THR A 14 -0.94 3.33 -12.77
CA THR A 14 -0.99 4.49 -13.67
C THR A 14 -0.89 4.08 -15.15
N ASN A 15 -1.51 4.89 -16.03
CA ASN A 15 -1.20 4.91 -17.46
C ASN A 15 -0.33 6.12 -17.86
N ARG A 16 0.09 6.97 -16.91
CA ARG A 16 0.79 8.24 -17.16
C ARG A 16 2.19 8.22 -16.57
N ILE A 17 2.93 7.15 -16.82
CA ILE A 17 4.20 6.88 -16.11
C ILE A 17 5.21 8.03 -16.18
N GLU A 18 5.37 8.69 -17.32
CA GLU A 18 6.35 9.78 -17.45
C GLU A 18 5.96 11.00 -16.58
N ALA A 19 4.66 11.34 -16.53
CA ALA A 19 4.18 12.39 -15.65
C ALA A 19 4.32 12.00 -14.17
N MET A 20 4.05 10.73 -13.82
CA MET A 20 4.24 10.22 -12.47
C MET A 20 5.71 10.21 -12.03
N LYS A 21 6.63 9.84 -12.92
CA LYS A 21 8.08 9.91 -12.65
C LYS A 21 8.53 11.34 -12.38
N ALA A 22 8.08 12.31 -13.20
CA ALA A 22 8.39 13.72 -12.98
C ALA A 22 7.82 14.19 -11.63
N PHE A 23 6.58 13.82 -11.30
CA PHE A 23 5.96 14.20 -10.03
C PHE A 23 6.71 13.61 -8.81
N TYR A 24 6.87 12.29 -8.75
CA TYR A 24 7.49 11.64 -7.60
C TYR A 24 9.01 11.86 -7.54
N GLY A 25 9.69 11.81 -8.67
CA GLY A 25 11.15 11.97 -8.75
C GLY A 25 11.60 13.43 -8.70
N GLU A 26 11.08 14.29 -9.58
CA GLU A 26 11.58 15.66 -9.71
C GLU A 26 10.87 16.61 -8.74
N ASN A 27 9.53 16.65 -8.72
CA ASN A 27 8.79 17.61 -7.90
C ASN A 27 8.88 17.25 -6.40
N LEU A 28 8.60 16.01 -6.01
CA LEU A 28 8.75 15.56 -4.63
C LEU A 28 10.21 15.30 -4.26
N GLY A 29 11.09 15.05 -5.24
CA GLY A 29 12.50 14.75 -5.06
C GLY A 29 12.78 13.42 -4.40
N LEU A 30 11.90 12.42 -4.65
CA LEU A 30 12.13 11.06 -4.17
C LEU A 30 13.23 10.39 -5.02
N GLN A 31 14.11 9.68 -4.36
CA GLN A 31 15.19 8.96 -5.03
C GLN A 31 14.62 7.77 -5.83
N PHE A 32 14.96 7.68 -7.11
CA PHE A 32 14.70 6.49 -7.91
C PHE A 32 15.56 5.33 -7.41
N GLU A 33 14.95 4.16 -7.18
CA GLU A 33 15.64 2.95 -6.72
C GLU A 33 15.91 2.00 -7.87
N SER A 34 14.86 1.60 -8.58
CA SER A 34 14.94 0.60 -9.64
C SER A 34 13.66 0.53 -10.45
N GLU A 35 13.73 -0.17 -11.59
CA GLU A 35 12.54 -0.62 -12.30
C GLU A 35 12.61 -2.12 -12.57
N MET A 36 11.44 -2.77 -12.68
CA MET A 36 11.37 -4.19 -12.93
C MET A 36 10.09 -4.59 -13.67
N PRO A 37 10.16 -5.57 -14.58
CA PRO A 37 8.97 -6.13 -15.18
C PRO A 37 8.18 -6.96 -14.14
N VAL A 38 6.85 -6.84 -14.17
CA VAL A 38 5.94 -7.62 -13.32
C VAL A 38 5.25 -8.73 -14.13
N GLY A 39 5.22 -8.57 -15.46
CA GLY A 39 4.48 -9.46 -16.35
C GLY A 39 3.07 -8.94 -16.65
N GLY A 40 2.38 -9.58 -17.59
CA GLY A 40 1.00 -9.23 -17.93
C GLY A 40 0.79 -7.81 -18.47
N GLY A 41 1.83 -7.15 -18.99
CA GLY A 41 1.75 -5.77 -19.43
C GLY A 41 2.02 -4.73 -18.36
N PHE A 42 2.49 -5.15 -17.18
CA PHE A 42 2.83 -4.27 -16.06
C PHE A 42 4.34 -4.15 -15.85
N LYS A 43 4.79 -2.94 -15.52
CA LYS A 43 6.16 -2.61 -15.13
C LYS A 43 6.11 -1.78 -13.84
N GLN A 44 7.03 -2.02 -12.92
CA GLN A 44 7.11 -1.32 -11.66
C GLN A 44 8.31 -0.38 -11.65
N HIS A 45 8.07 0.91 -11.36
CA HIS A 45 9.10 1.93 -11.13
C HIS A 45 9.07 2.29 -9.65
N ARG A 46 10.22 2.27 -8.99
CA ARG A 46 10.35 2.28 -7.53
C ARG A 46 11.06 3.54 -7.08
N TYR A 47 10.45 4.26 -6.12
CA TYR A 47 10.98 5.48 -5.53
C TYR A 47 11.03 5.36 -4.02
N ILE A 48 12.10 5.86 -3.39
CA ILE A 48 12.31 5.80 -1.94
C ILE A 48 11.66 7.02 -1.27
N ALA A 49 10.73 6.76 -0.34
CA ALA A 49 10.11 7.75 0.53
C ALA A 49 10.35 7.35 2.00
N ASN A 50 11.35 7.94 2.65
CA ASN A 50 11.71 7.68 4.05
C ASN A 50 11.85 6.17 4.39
N GLY A 51 12.49 5.40 3.50
CA GLY A 51 12.65 3.96 3.65
C GLY A 51 11.50 3.11 3.10
N SER A 52 10.30 3.65 2.91
CA SER A 52 9.23 3.02 2.11
C SER A 52 9.53 3.10 0.62
N ILE A 53 9.00 2.15 -0.13
CA ILE A 53 9.04 2.22 -1.60
C ILE A 53 7.66 2.60 -2.13
N ILE A 54 7.60 3.70 -2.87
CA ILE A 54 6.46 4.03 -3.72
C ILE A 54 6.65 3.30 -5.04
N LYS A 55 5.76 2.34 -5.30
CA LYS A 55 5.79 1.47 -6.47
C LYS A 55 4.83 2.00 -7.53
N LEU A 56 5.33 2.73 -8.52
CA LEU A 56 4.51 3.17 -9.65
C LEU A 56 4.34 1.99 -10.62
N MET A 57 3.14 1.46 -10.68
CA MET A 57 2.76 0.33 -11.50
C MET A 57 2.26 0.83 -12.86
N GLU A 58 3.16 0.93 -13.82
CA GLU A 58 2.83 1.25 -15.21
C GLU A 58 2.02 0.12 -15.83
N SER A 59 0.87 0.46 -16.42
CA SER A 59 0.08 -0.46 -17.22
C SER A 59 0.14 -0.07 -18.69
N ARG A 60 0.44 -1.06 -19.54
CA ARG A 60 0.36 -0.90 -21.01
C ARG A 60 -1.09 -0.70 -21.45
N ASP A 61 -2.02 -1.43 -20.84
CA ASP A 61 -3.43 -1.39 -21.21
C ASP A 61 -4.15 -0.30 -20.39
N PRO A 62 -5.19 0.36 -20.92
CA PRO A 62 -5.95 1.37 -20.22
C PRO A 62 -6.51 0.86 -18.90
N LEU A 63 -6.32 1.65 -17.84
CA LEU A 63 -6.84 1.35 -16.50
C LEU A 63 -8.18 2.02 -16.26
N PRO A 64 -9.16 1.32 -15.68
CA PRO A 64 -10.39 1.94 -15.22
C PRO A 64 -10.11 2.85 -14.02
N ARG A 65 -11.04 3.78 -13.75
CA ARG A 65 -11.04 4.49 -12.48
C ARG A 65 -11.35 3.53 -11.33
N ARG A 66 -10.69 3.71 -10.19
CA ARG A 66 -11.00 2.92 -8.99
C ARG A 66 -12.37 3.30 -8.41
N HIS A 67 -12.97 2.39 -7.66
CA HIS A 67 -14.09 2.72 -6.78
C HIS A 67 -13.63 3.67 -5.67
N PRO A 68 -14.49 4.60 -5.22
CA PRO A 68 -14.24 5.39 -4.03
C PRO A 68 -14.07 4.51 -2.77
N GLY A 69 -13.32 4.99 -1.82
CA GLY A 69 -12.92 4.24 -0.63
C GLY A 69 -11.60 3.45 -0.84
N GLY A 70 -11.15 2.76 0.19
CA GLY A 70 -9.85 2.12 0.24
C GLY A 70 -8.71 3.13 0.42
N TYR A 71 -7.55 2.88 -0.14
CA TYR A 71 -6.38 3.76 -0.02
C TYR A 71 -6.60 5.07 -0.77
N GLU A 72 -6.70 6.21 -0.07
CA GLU A 72 -7.06 7.49 -0.67
C GLU A 72 -5.96 8.53 -0.63
N THR A 73 -5.22 8.63 0.48
CA THR A 73 -4.20 9.65 0.66
C THR A 73 -2.90 9.02 1.10
N LEU A 74 -1.81 9.48 0.53
CA LEU A 74 -0.46 9.19 0.97
C LEU A 74 0.15 10.45 1.57
N ILE A 75 0.53 10.40 2.85
CA ILE A 75 1.22 11.48 3.54
C ILE A 75 2.69 11.12 3.62
N ILE A 76 3.57 12.08 3.31
CA ILE A 76 5.03 11.90 3.31
C ILE A 76 5.66 12.97 4.20
N ALA A 77 6.37 12.54 5.24
CA ALA A 77 7.17 13.45 6.04
C ALA A 77 8.38 13.96 5.24
N THR A 78 8.61 15.28 5.24
CA THR A 78 9.74 15.90 4.52
C THR A 78 10.12 17.25 5.12
N ASP A 79 11.43 17.53 5.17
CA ASP A 79 11.97 18.84 5.58
C ASP A 79 11.75 19.96 4.54
N LYS A 80 11.20 19.62 3.36
CA LYS A 80 10.92 20.60 2.29
C LYS A 80 9.79 21.55 2.62
N VAL A 81 8.91 21.18 3.55
CA VAL A 81 7.77 22.00 3.96
C VAL A 81 7.83 22.31 5.46
N THR A 82 7.37 23.50 5.84
CA THR A 82 7.25 23.92 7.24
C THR A 82 5.84 23.77 7.79
N GLN A 83 4.87 23.55 6.91
CA GLN A 83 3.46 23.29 7.20
C GLN A 83 2.91 22.25 6.23
N PRO A 84 1.81 21.55 6.57
CA PRO A 84 1.18 20.60 5.66
C PRO A 84 0.83 21.23 4.32
N GLU A 85 1.17 20.54 3.24
CA GLU A 85 0.89 20.94 1.85
C GLU A 85 0.22 19.77 1.12
N ALA A 86 -1.01 19.97 0.66
CA ALA A 86 -1.75 18.99 -0.11
C ALA A 86 -1.54 19.20 -1.61
N LEU A 87 -1.19 18.12 -2.31
CA LEU A 87 -0.93 18.07 -3.74
C LEU A 87 -1.78 16.96 -4.37
N ASN A 88 -1.98 17.05 -5.67
CA ASN A 88 -2.49 15.92 -6.44
C ASN A 88 -1.41 15.45 -7.41
N ASP A 89 -1.20 14.13 -7.45
CA ASP A 89 -0.37 13.57 -8.49
C ASP A 89 -1.06 13.64 -9.87
N PRO A 90 -0.38 13.31 -10.97
CA PRO A 90 -0.96 13.40 -12.31
C PRO A 90 -2.25 12.58 -12.52
N ASP A 91 -2.47 11.51 -11.76
CA ASP A 91 -3.68 10.70 -11.83
C ASP A 91 -4.78 11.14 -10.84
N GLY A 92 -4.51 12.21 -10.05
CA GLY A 92 -5.44 12.81 -9.12
C GLY A 92 -5.45 12.15 -7.74
N ASN A 93 -4.41 11.35 -7.39
CA ASN A 93 -4.27 10.86 -6.02
C ASN A 93 -3.84 12.00 -5.09
N THR A 94 -4.43 12.05 -3.89
CA THR A 94 -4.03 13.03 -2.89
C THR A 94 -2.72 12.64 -2.23
N ILE A 95 -1.73 13.54 -2.32
CA ILE A 95 -0.44 13.43 -1.65
C ILE A 95 -0.33 14.62 -0.69
N GLU A 96 -0.03 14.36 0.56
CA GLU A 96 0.17 15.41 1.56
C GLU A 96 1.62 15.39 2.04
N LEU A 97 2.32 16.51 1.93
CA LEU A 97 3.64 16.69 2.50
C LEU A 97 3.50 17.31 3.89
N VAL A 98 4.21 16.76 4.88
CA VAL A 98 4.18 17.28 6.25
C VAL A 98 5.59 17.42 6.81
N PRO A 99 5.85 18.39 7.71
CA PRO A 99 7.10 18.44 8.46
C PRO A 99 7.26 17.16 9.29
N PRO A 100 8.48 16.59 9.44
CA PRO A 100 8.73 15.43 10.28
C PRO A 100 8.24 15.65 11.72
N GLY A 101 7.55 14.64 12.28
CA GLY A 101 6.95 14.68 13.62
C GLY A 101 5.56 15.32 13.68
N ARG A 102 5.08 15.90 12.60
CA ARG A 102 3.71 16.42 12.56
C ARG A 102 2.72 15.27 12.71
N ASP A 103 1.84 15.35 13.73
CA ASP A 103 0.86 14.33 14.07
C ASP A 103 1.49 12.92 14.17
N ASP A 104 2.70 12.81 14.75
CA ASP A 104 3.54 11.61 14.87
C ASP A 104 4.06 11.02 13.53
N VAL A 105 3.81 11.68 12.39
CA VAL A 105 4.28 11.22 11.09
C VAL A 105 5.76 11.58 10.92
N ASN A 106 6.64 10.59 11.07
CA ASN A 106 8.08 10.74 10.85
C ASN A 106 8.56 10.05 9.56
N GLN A 107 7.68 9.25 8.94
CA GLN A 107 7.97 8.43 7.78
C GLN A 107 6.90 8.66 6.71
N ILE A 108 5.92 7.79 6.60
CA ILE A 108 4.70 8.00 5.81
C ILE A 108 3.46 7.63 6.64
N GLU A 109 2.31 8.19 6.25
CA GLU A 109 1.00 7.73 6.69
C GLU A 109 0.15 7.40 5.45
N VAL A 110 -0.62 6.31 5.53
CA VAL A 110 -1.59 5.93 4.50
C VAL A 110 -2.99 6.07 5.07
N ARG A 111 -3.83 6.90 4.44
CA ARG A 111 -5.24 7.08 4.86
C ARG A 111 -6.18 6.25 3.99
N LEU A 112 -7.11 5.58 4.66
CA LEU A 112 -8.11 4.70 4.05
C LEU A 112 -9.52 5.17 4.36
N GLY A 113 -10.32 5.32 3.32
CA GLY A 113 -11.77 5.44 3.44
C GLY A 113 -12.40 4.04 3.59
N VAL A 114 -13.02 3.76 4.75
CA VAL A 114 -13.52 2.42 5.10
C VAL A 114 -15.00 2.41 5.40
N SER A 115 -15.62 1.22 5.30
CA SER A 115 -17.05 1.04 5.57
C SER A 115 -17.40 1.14 7.05
N ASP A 116 -16.49 0.74 7.95
CA ASP A 116 -16.68 0.67 9.39
C ASP A 116 -15.34 0.75 10.11
N VAL A 117 -15.08 1.86 10.80
CA VAL A 117 -13.79 2.13 11.44
C VAL A 117 -13.49 1.16 12.59
N ASP A 118 -14.50 0.74 13.36
CA ASP A 118 -14.31 -0.16 14.51
C ASP A 118 -13.85 -1.56 14.04
N VAL A 119 -14.37 -2.02 12.90
CA VAL A 119 -13.94 -3.27 12.28
C VAL A 119 -12.48 -3.21 11.82
N PHE A 120 -12.05 -2.06 11.35
CA PHE A 120 -10.67 -1.84 10.93
C PHE A 120 -9.73 -1.67 12.12
N ASP A 121 -10.19 -1.09 13.25
CA ASP A 121 -9.45 -1.06 14.51
C ASP A 121 -9.07 -2.49 14.95
N ASP A 122 -10.06 -3.38 14.96
CA ASP A 122 -9.85 -4.80 15.25
C ASP A 122 -8.92 -5.48 14.26
N PHE A 123 -9.09 -5.24 12.97
CA PHE A 123 -8.30 -5.86 11.92
C PHE A 123 -6.82 -5.45 12.00
N TYR A 124 -6.52 -4.15 12.03
CA TYR A 124 -5.14 -3.69 12.03
C TYR A 124 -4.39 -3.98 13.32
N THR A 125 -5.08 -4.01 14.46
CA THR A 125 -4.44 -4.36 15.74
C THR A 125 -4.21 -5.86 15.88
N LYS A 126 -5.12 -6.71 15.41
CA LYS A 126 -5.03 -8.18 15.55
C LYS A 126 -4.24 -8.83 14.42
N ALA A 127 -4.54 -8.50 13.15
CA ALA A 127 -3.94 -9.18 12.00
C ALA A 127 -2.59 -8.56 11.60
N ALA A 128 -2.49 -7.25 11.52
CA ALA A 128 -1.29 -6.57 11.06
C ALA A 128 -0.30 -6.24 12.19
N SER A 129 -0.55 -6.69 13.41
CA SER A 129 0.27 -6.38 14.60
C SER A 129 0.45 -4.87 14.83
N GLY A 130 -0.54 -4.08 14.43
CA GLY A 130 -0.53 -2.63 14.55
C GLY A 130 -0.75 -2.17 15.98
N LYS A 131 -0.02 -1.14 16.39
CA LYS A 131 -0.22 -0.47 17.67
C LYS A 131 -1.17 0.71 17.46
N GLY A 132 -2.35 0.68 18.08
CA GLY A 132 -3.28 1.83 18.08
C GLY A 132 -2.63 3.05 18.74
N ILE A 133 -2.74 4.21 18.08
CA ILE A 133 -2.19 5.49 18.56
C ILE A 133 -3.28 6.55 18.75
N GLY A 134 -4.56 6.13 18.73
CA GLY A 134 -5.74 6.97 18.90
C GLY A 134 -6.29 7.50 17.56
N GLY A 135 -7.59 7.89 17.54
CA GLY A 135 -8.23 8.48 16.37
C GLY A 135 -8.29 7.57 15.16
N HIS A 136 -8.48 6.25 15.34
CA HIS A 136 -8.48 5.24 14.29
C HIS A 136 -7.17 5.23 13.47
N ARG A 137 -6.07 5.44 14.18
CA ARG A 137 -4.71 5.40 13.61
C ARG A 137 -3.90 4.27 14.24
N TYR A 138 -3.09 3.60 13.43
CA TYR A 138 -2.31 2.42 13.81
C TYR A 138 -0.90 2.54 13.30
N LYS A 139 0.08 2.35 14.17
CA LYS A 139 1.47 2.21 13.76
C LYS A 139 1.77 0.74 13.47
N ILE A 140 2.07 0.45 12.22
CA ILE A 140 2.47 -0.87 11.73
C ILE A 140 3.92 -0.77 11.27
N GLY A 141 4.84 -1.39 12.00
CA GLY A 141 6.26 -1.07 11.84
C GLY A 141 6.52 0.40 12.14
N GLU A 142 7.01 1.14 11.16
CA GLU A 142 7.23 2.61 11.26
C GLU A 142 6.18 3.43 10.50
N THR A 143 5.35 2.78 9.72
CA THR A 143 4.30 3.44 8.92
C THR A 143 3.01 3.59 9.71
N ILE A 144 2.34 4.73 9.56
CA ILE A 144 1.04 4.97 10.14
C ILE A 144 -0.05 4.66 9.10
N PHE A 145 -1.08 3.93 9.55
CA PHE A 145 -2.34 3.78 8.84
C PHE A 145 -3.41 4.57 9.59
N ALA A 146 -4.22 5.32 8.86
CA ALA A 146 -5.37 6.03 9.44
C ALA A 146 -6.63 5.65 8.68
N THR A 147 -7.71 5.33 9.39
CA THR A 147 -8.99 5.00 8.78
C THR A 147 -10.03 6.08 9.08
N PHE A 148 -10.90 6.32 8.12
CA PHE A 148 -12.06 7.20 8.30
C PHE A 148 -13.27 6.61 7.56
N ARG A 149 -14.47 6.87 8.07
CA ARG A 149 -15.67 6.36 7.43
C ARG A 149 -15.91 7.02 6.08
N HIS A 150 -16.00 6.21 5.02
CA HIS A 150 -16.29 6.68 3.67
C HIS A 150 -17.66 6.19 3.22
N PRO A 151 -18.59 7.06 2.76
CA PRO A 151 -20.00 6.70 2.51
C PRO A 151 -20.19 5.68 1.38
N LEU A 152 -19.22 5.56 0.48
CA LEU A 152 -19.26 4.62 -0.64
C LEU A 152 -18.41 3.35 -0.42
N ALA A 153 -17.63 3.28 0.66
CA ALA A 153 -16.90 2.07 1.01
C ALA A 153 -17.87 0.95 1.45
N ARG A 154 -17.55 -0.30 1.12
CA ARG A 154 -18.41 -1.45 1.42
C ARG A 154 -17.59 -2.66 1.81
N ARG A 155 -18.08 -3.40 2.79
CA ARG A 155 -17.54 -4.73 3.10
C ARG A 155 -17.77 -5.67 1.93
N VAL A 156 -16.75 -6.43 1.61
CA VAL A 156 -16.80 -7.45 0.57
C VAL A 156 -16.31 -8.79 1.14
N LYS A 157 -16.78 -9.88 0.56
CA LYS A 157 -16.22 -11.22 0.79
C LYS A 157 -15.54 -11.68 -0.51
N PRO A 158 -14.31 -11.25 -0.75
CA PRO A 158 -13.62 -11.58 -1.98
C PRO A 158 -13.29 -13.08 -2.05
N ALA A 159 -13.40 -13.66 -3.23
CA ALA A 159 -12.86 -14.98 -3.48
C ALA A 159 -11.32 -14.89 -3.65
N PRO A 160 -10.57 -15.95 -3.30
CA PRO A 160 -9.14 -16.01 -3.55
C PRO A 160 -8.87 -16.11 -5.06
N PHE A 161 -7.68 -15.61 -5.45
CA PHE A 161 -7.18 -15.73 -6.81
C PHE A 161 -6.30 -16.97 -6.97
N PRO A 162 -6.29 -17.63 -8.12
CA PRO A 162 -5.49 -18.83 -8.34
C PRO A 162 -3.99 -18.52 -8.50
N ALA A 163 -3.62 -17.34 -9.02
CA ALA A 163 -2.24 -16.97 -9.27
C ALA A 163 -1.94 -15.49 -8.98
N LEU A 164 -0.66 -15.16 -8.77
CA LEU A 164 -0.19 -13.80 -8.48
C LEU A 164 -0.56 -12.80 -9.59
N LEU A 165 -0.45 -13.21 -10.86
CA LEU A 165 -0.80 -12.33 -11.98
C LEU A 165 -2.29 -11.99 -12.02
N ASP A 166 -3.15 -12.88 -11.56
CA ASP A 166 -4.60 -12.61 -11.47
C ASP A 166 -4.91 -11.57 -10.42
N VAL A 167 -4.15 -11.57 -9.28
CA VAL A 167 -4.23 -10.50 -8.28
C VAL A 167 -3.81 -9.16 -8.87
N VAL A 168 -2.69 -9.12 -9.59
CA VAL A 168 -2.20 -7.88 -10.23
C VAL A 168 -3.23 -7.33 -11.20
N LYS A 169 -3.84 -8.17 -12.02
CA LYS A 169 -4.93 -7.78 -12.94
C LYS A 169 -6.17 -7.29 -12.20
N ALA A 170 -6.54 -7.93 -11.07
CA ALA A 170 -7.68 -7.52 -10.27
C ALA A 170 -7.47 -6.19 -9.54
N MET A 171 -6.21 -5.85 -9.19
CA MET A 171 -5.86 -4.54 -8.65
C MET A 171 -5.83 -3.44 -9.73
N ALA A 172 -5.75 -3.80 -11.00
CA ALA A 172 -5.49 -2.89 -12.11
C ALA A 172 -6.60 -1.85 -12.30
N ALA A 173 -6.49 -0.75 -11.56
CA ALA A 173 -7.30 0.46 -11.68
C ALA A 173 -6.42 1.65 -11.24
N LEU A 174 -6.67 2.84 -11.74
CA LEU A 174 -5.91 4.05 -11.41
C LEU A 174 -5.87 4.30 -9.90
N GLY A 175 -4.73 4.72 -9.39
CA GLY A 175 -4.54 5.19 -8.02
C GLY A 175 -3.86 4.21 -7.08
N ILE A 176 -3.88 4.51 -5.78
CA ILE A 176 -3.28 3.68 -4.73
C ILE A 176 -4.10 2.40 -4.59
N ARG A 177 -3.47 1.23 -4.80
CA ARG A 177 -4.20 -0.05 -4.91
C ARG A 177 -3.81 -1.09 -3.88
N TYR A 178 -2.61 -1.02 -3.34
CA TYR A 178 -2.13 -1.98 -2.35
C TYR A 178 -1.00 -1.40 -1.51
N VAL A 179 -0.77 -2.03 -0.39
CA VAL A 179 0.41 -1.83 0.45
C VAL A 179 1.19 -3.13 0.58
N THR A 180 2.49 -3.04 0.85
CA THR A 180 3.35 -4.22 1.02
C THR A 180 4.02 -4.19 2.37
N LEU A 181 3.81 -5.25 3.14
CA LEU A 181 4.54 -5.55 4.35
C LEU A 181 5.76 -6.42 4.01
N GLN A 182 6.95 -5.92 4.28
CA GLN A 182 8.20 -6.67 4.12
C GLN A 182 8.41 -7.57 5.34
N VAL A 183 8.10 -8.84 5.21
CA VAL A 183 8.09 -9.81 6.33
C VAL A 183 9.29 -10.76 6.26
N LYS A 184 9.74 -11.27 7.41
CA LYS A 184 10.82 -12.27 7.47
C LYS A 184 10.38 -13.63 6.95
N ASN A 185 9.13 -14.00 7.18
CA ASN A 185 8.56 -15.27 6.73
C ASN A 185 7.14 -15.02 6.17
N CYS A 186 7.00 -15.17 4.85
CA CYS A 186 5.74 -14.92 4.15
C CYS A 186 4.64 -15.92 4.53
N ASP A 187 4.99 -17.19 4.70
CA ASP A 187 4.02 -18.24 5.04
C ASP A 187 3.48 -18.09 6.46
N GLU A 188 4.34 -17.73 7.42
CA GLU A 188 3.93 -17.47 8.80
C GLU A 188 3.06 -16.22 8.89
N ALA A 189 3.49 -15.11 8.27
CA ALA A 189 2.70 -13.88 8.23
C ALA A 189 1.32 -14.12 7.59
N PHE A 190 1.27 -14.87 6.50
CA PHE A 190 0.01 -15.24 5.85
C PHE A 190 -0.91 -16.04 6.78
N LYS A 191 -0.36 -17.02 7.53
CA LYS A 191 -1.13 -17.81 8.52
C LYS A 191 -1.66 -16.91 9.64
N GLU A 192 -0.85 -15.98 10.16
CA GLU A 192 -1.29 -15.04 11.20
C GLU A 192 -2.45 -14.17 10.71
N PHE A 193 -2.35 -13.57 9.50
CA PHE A 193 -3.43 -12.77 8.93
C PHE A 193 -4.71 -13.58 8.73
N THR A 194 -4.61 -14.77 8.17
CA THR A 194 -5.80 -15.61 7.89
C THR A 194 -6.42 -16.17 9.18
N ALA A 195 -5.63 -16.49 10.19
CA ALA A 195 -6.12 -16.87 11.52
C ALA A 195 -6.84 -15.73 12.23
N ALA A 196 -6.46 -14.48 11.97
CA ALA A 196 -7.15 -13.27 12.42
C ALA A 196 -8.39 -12.91 11.57
N GLY A 197 -8.74 -13.73 10.59
CA GLY A 197 -9.94 -13.56 9.77
C GLY A 197 -9.76 -12.77 8.47
N ALA A 198 -8.52 -12.43 8.08
CA ALA A 198 -8.26 -11.75 6.82
C ALA A 198 -8.64 -12.66 5.63
N PRO A 199 -9.45 -12.17 4.68
CA PRO A 199 -9.75 -12.92 3.47
C PRO A 199 -8.49 -13.18 2.64
N VAL A 200 -8.38 -14.37 2.07
CA VAL A 200 -7.28 -14.75 1.19
C VAL A 200 -7.37 -13.99 -0.13
N GLY A 201 -6.29 -13.30 -0.51
CA GLY A 201 -6.11 -12.79 -1.87
C GLY A 201 -5.50 -13.87 -2.77
N VAL A 202 -4.25 -14.26 -2.49
CA VAL A 202 -3.58 -15.40 -3.12
C VAL A 202 -2.63 -16.06 -2.11
N MET A 203 -2.53 -17.38 -2.18
CA MET A 203 -1.64 -18.17 -1.33
C MET A 203 -0.16 -17.81 -1.56
N PRO A 204 0.72 -18.02 -0.56
CA PRO A 204 2.15 -17.79 -0.72
C PRO A 204 2.74 -18.54 -1.91
N ALA A 205 3.36 -17.81 -2.82
CA ALA A 205 4.00 -18.34 -4.02
C ALA A 205 5.32 -17.60 -4.30
N ASN A 206 6.25 -18.26 -4.96
CA ASN A 206 7.48 -17.61 -5.40
C ASN A 206 7.22 -16.81 -6.68
N PHE A 207 7.62 -15.54 -6.63
CA PHE A 207 7.67 -14.69 -7.81
C PHE A 207 9.11 -14.62 -8.30
N SER A 208 9.41 -15.41 -9.34
CA SER A 208 10.78 -15.75 -9.74
C SER A 208 11.60 -16.32 -8.55
N ASN A 209 12.92 -16.23 -8.59
CA ASN A 209 13.80 -16.59 -7.46
C ASN A 209 14.11 -15.41 -6.52
N VAL A 210 13.34 -14.30 -6.63
CA VAL A 210 13.68 -13.01 -5.99
C VAL A 210 12.83 -12.74 -4.75
N VAL A 211 11.58 -13.19 -4.74
CA VAL A 211 10.65 -12.88 -3.64
C VAL A 211 9.58 -13.95 -3.50
N ARG A 212 9.26 -14.30 -2.26
CA ARG A 212 8.06 -15.08 -1.92
C ARG A 212 6.96 -14.12 -1.51
N VAL A 213 5.81 -14.22 -2.16
CA VAL A 213 4.72 -13.25 -2.05
C VAL A 213 3.39 -13.93 -1.77
N ALA A 214 2.58 -13.33 -0.92
CA ALA A 214 1.18 -13.65 -0.71
C ALA A 214 0.36 -12.37 -0.71
N PHE A 215 -0.93 -12.48 -0.96
CA PHE A 215 -1.86 -11.38 -0.76
C PHE A 215 -2.98 -11.80 0.19
N VAL A 216 -3.27 -10.92 1.13
CA VAL A 216 -4.48 -10.95 1.95
C VAL A 216 -5.31 -9.71 1.66
N ARG A 217 -6.55 -9.69 2.16
CA ARG A 217 -7.45 -8.56 2.02
C ARG A 217 -7.83 -8.02 3.38
N ASP A 218 -8.06 -6.72 3.44
CA ASP A 218 -8.72 -6.12 4.58
C ASP A 218 -10.26 -6.37 4.54
N PRO A 219 -11.04 -5.93 5.54
CA PRO A 219 -12.48 -6.16 5.60
C PRO A 219 -13.28 -5.60 4.42
N ASP A 220 -12.80 -4.55 3.77
CA ASP A 220 -13.43 -3.95 2.58
C ASP A 220 -12.83 -4.49 1.26
N GLY A 221 -11.90 -5.44 1.36
CA GLY A 221 -11.30 -6.10 0.21
C GLY A 221 -10.11 -5.37 -0.41
N ASN A 222 -9.52 -4.38 0.26
CA ASN A 222 -8.28 -3.76 -0.20
C ASN A 222 -7.13 -4.76 -0.10
N PHE A 223 -6.16 -4.64 -1.00
CA PHE A 223 -5.05 -5.59 -1.11
C PHE A 223 -3.90 -5.24 -0.18
N ILE A 224 -3.40 -6.25 0.52
CA ILE A 224 -2.19 -6.21 1.35
C ILE A 224 -1.25 -7.30 0.84
N GLU A 225 -0.11 -6.90 0.33
CA GLU A 225 0.96 -7.78 -0.10
C GLU A 225 1.86 -8.14 1.09
N LEU A 226 2.14 -9.41 1.28
CA LEU A 226 3.14 -9.92 2.20
C LEU A 226 4.33 -10.36 1.35
N ALA A 227 5.49 -9.73 1.51
CA ALA A 227 6.65 -10.00 0.67
C ALA A 227 7.86 -10.39 1.54
N GLN A 228 8.42 -11.55 1.24
CA GLN A 228 9.67 -12.04 1.82
C GLN A 228 10.74 -12.02 0.75
N ARG A 229 11.72 -11.13 0.88
CA ARG A 229 12.92 -11.12 0.04
C ARG A 229 14.03 -11.95 0.70
N PRO A 230 14.93 -12.57 -0.09
CA PRO A 230 16.14 -13.14 0.47
C PRO A 230 16.91 -12.09 1.26
N ILE A 231 17.49 -12.50 2.37
CA ILE A 231 18.37 -11.67 3.20
C ILE A 231 19.74 -11.61 2.54
#